data_93f66b87fd28d3157dfe1e5e9e91c28d
#
_entry.id   93f66b87fd28d3157dfe1e5e9e91c28d
#
_cell.length_a   1.000
_cell.length_b   1.000
_cell.length_c   1.000
_cell.angle_alpha   90.00
_cell.angle_beta   90.00
_cell.angle_gamma   90.00
#
_symmetry.space_group_name_H-M   'P 1'
#
loop_
_entity.id
_entity.type
_entity.pdbx_description
1 polymer ?
#
loop_
_entity_poly.entity_id
_entity_poly.type
_entity_poly.pdbx_seq_one_letter_code
_entity_poly.pdbx_strand_id
1 'polypeptide(L)'
;MDVVFSVFNRRQKFITDLQKENFSVFEDNQSQEIRFFSRETDLPLRVGMLLDTSNSIRDRLKFEQEAAIDFLYNVLRRHKDLAFLMTFDSEPSVIQDYTEDLGTLRDVILRQRAGGGTALYDAIYLASQQLSNPPGPSGDNPQVRRVLVVISDGDDNQSSHSRGEAIEMAQRAGVVLYAISTSTQWVTANEERDPAKQTSRKYHKEPGDKVLDQITEETGGRAFFPYRVDDLAQSFLDIGDELRSQYSLAYVPSNKKTDGKFRNIRIEVDRKGLQVRARRGYYAPRASADATRPSTGPAAKPPGN
;
A
#
# COMPACT_ATOMS: atom_id res chain seq x y z
N MET A 1 -11.99 -7.32 13.36
CA MET A 1 -10.73 -6.80 12.81
C MET A 1 -10.28 -7.73 11.71
N ASP A 2 -10.18 -7.22 10.48
CA ASP A 2 -9.72 -7.99 9.33
C ASP A 2 -8.24 -7.73 9.06
N VAL A 3 -7.48 -8.78 8.81
CA VAL A 3 -6.05 -8.71 8.51
C VAL A 3 -5.74 -9.55 7.29
N VAL A 4 -5.16 -8.90 6.28
CA VAL A 4 -4.63 -9.56 5.09
C VAL A 4 -3.12 -9.77 5.29
N PHE A 5 -2.61 -10.92 4.90
CA PHE A 5 -1.20 -11.26 5.09
C PHE A 5 -0.71 -12.29 4.07
N SER A 6 0.59 -12.29 3.84
CA SER A 6 1.30 -13.23 2.99
C SER A 6 2.16 -14.17 3.82
N VAL A 7 2.32 -15.42 3.38
CA VAL A 7 3.24 -16.38 3.97
C VAL A 7 4.24 -16.84 2.91
N PHE A 8 5.51 -16.81 3.23
CA PHE A 8 6.58 -17.20 2.30
C PHE A 8 7.70 -17.96 3.00
N ASN A 9 8.43 -18.73 2.23
CA ASN A 9 9.58 -19.47 2.72
C ASN A 9 10.89 -18.65 2.60
N ARG A 10 12.02 -19.22 3.05
CA ARG A 10 13.34 -18.57 2.95
C ARG A 10 13.78 -18.23 1.51
N ARG A 11 13.19 -18.86 0.49
CA ARG A 11 13.43 -18.59 -0.93
C ARG A 11 12.43 -17.57 -1.50
N GLN A 12 11.70 -16.84 -0.66
CA GLN A 12 10.66 -15.86 -1.03
C GLN A 12 9.49 -16.47 -1.84
N LYS A 13 9.34 -17.80 -1.88
CA LYS A 13 8.19 -18.44 -2.52
C LYS A 13 6.99 -18.38 -1.60
N PHE A 14 5.86 -17.90 -2.11
CA PHE A 14 4.60 -17.83 -1.38
C PHE A 14 4.05 -19.24 -1.10
N ILE A 15 3.51 -19.42 0.08
CA ILE A 15 2.89 -20.66 0.56
C ILE A 15 1.40 -20.41 0.68
N THR A 16 0.61 -21.20 -0.05
CA THR A 16 -0.84 -20.98 -0.20
C THR A 16 -1.67 -22.21 0.22
N ASP A 17 -1.05 -23.21 0.86
CA ASP A 17 -1.68 -24.48 1.26
C ASP A 17 -1.99 -24.59 2.76
N LEU A 18 -1.81 -23.49 3.51
CA LEU A 18 -2.03 -23.46 4.96
C LEU A 18 -3.51 -23.32 5.30
N GLN A 19 -3.90 -23.83 6.48
CA GLN A 19 -5.24 -23.78 7.03
C GLN A 19 -5.27 -22.91 8.29
N LYS A 20 -6.46 -22.58 8.77
CA LYS A 20 -6.67 -21.74 9.97
C LYS A 20 -5.85 -22.22 11.17
N GLU A 21 -5.79 -23.52 11.37
CA GLU A 21 -5.13 -24.19 12.50
C GLU A 21 -3.62 -23.97 12.53
N ASN A 22 -3.02 -23.59 11.39
CA ASN A 22 -1.60 -23.28 11.31
C ASN A 22 -1.26 -21.89 11.84
N PHE A 23 -2.24 -21.08 12.24
CA PHE A 23 -2.02 -19.70 12.62
C PHE A 23 -2.42 -19.37 14.03
N SER A 24 -1.64 -18.53 14.69
CA SER A 24 -1.96 -17.88 15.95
C SER A 24 -1.89 -16.37 15.76
N VAL A 25 -2.86 -15.63 16.32
CA VAL A 25 -2.94 -14.17 16.22
C VAL A 25 -2.87 -13.56 17.60
N PHE A 26 -2.09 -12.50 17.71
CA PHE A 26 -1.90 -11.74 18.94
C PHE A 26 -2.17 -10.26 18.68
N GLU A 27 -2.91 -9.62 19.58
CA GLU A 27 -3.07 -8.17 19.65
C GLU A 27 -2.48 -7.69 20.98
N ASP A 28 -1.53 -6.75 20.93
CA ASP A 28 -0.79 -6.26 22.10
C ASP A 28 -0.26 -7.41 23.00
N ASN A 29 0.26 -8.48 22.38
CA ASN A 29 0.73 -9.73 22.97
C ASN A 29 -0.38 -10.61 23.63
N GLN A 30 -1.65 -10.27 23.49
CA GLN A 30 -2.76 -11.10 23.92
C GLN A 30 -3.28 -11.96 22.76
N SER A 31 -3.37 -13.28 22.97
CA SER A 31 -3.92 -14.21 21.97
C SER A 31 -5.35 -13.84 21.61
N GLN A 32 -5.68 -13.87 20.33
CA GLN A 32 -7.01 -13.59 19.80
C GLN A 32 -7.57 -14.82 19.10
N GLU A 33 -8.88 -15.03 19.22
CA GLU A 33 -9.57 -16.14 18.55
C GLU A 33 -9.87 -15.77 17.09
N ILE A 34 -9.33 -16.55 16.15
CA ILE A 34 -9.64 -16.38 14.73
C ILE A 34 -11.08 -16.81 14.47
N ARG A 35 -11.94 -15.88 14.08
CA ARG A 35 -13.36 -16.11 13.78
C ARG A 35 -13.59 -16.47 12.32
N PHE A 36 -12.83 -15.89 11.43
CA PHE A 36 -12.91 -16.12 10.00
C PHE A 36 -11.50 -16.31 9.44
N PHE A 37 -11.39 -17.18 8.45
CA PHE A 37 -10.16 -17.44 7.71
C PHE A 37 -10.49 -17.81 6.28
N SER A 38 -9.82 -17.19 5.34
CA SER A 38 -9.93 -17.56 3.93
C SER A 38 -8.60 -17.36 3.18
N ARG A 39 -8.50 -18.02 2.04
CA ARG A 39 -7.51 -17.72 1.03
C ARG A 39 -8.14 -16.76 0.03
N GLU A 40 -7.77 -15.52 0.14
CA GLU A 40 -8.34 -14.44 -0.66
C GLU A 40 -7.54 -14.24 -1.95
N THR A 41 -7.56 -15.23 -2.84
CA THR A 41 -6.84 -15.14 -4.11
C THR A 41 -7.61 -14.38 -5.19
N ASP A 42 -8.90 -14.10 -4.95
CA ASP A 42 -9.81 -13.64 -6.01
C ASP A 42 -10.55 -12.33 -5.71
N LEU A 43 -10.24 -11.63 -4.64
CA LEU A 43 -10.85 -10.32 -4.36
C LEU A 43 -10.52 -9.29 -5.45
N PRO A 44 -11.48 -8.40 -5.77
CA PRO A 44 -11.21 -7.26 -6.65
C PRO A 44 -10.13 -6.33 -6.05
N LEU A 45 -9.20 -5.89 -6.89
CA LEU A 45 -8.20 -4.90 -6.50
C LEU A 45 -8.71 -3.48 -6.77
N ARG A 46 -8.36 -2.59 -5.85
CA ARG A 46 -8.42 -1.15 -6.04
C ARG A 46 -7.02 -0.62 -5.87
N VAL A 47 -6.41 -0.24 -6.97
CA VAL A 47 -5.01 0.13 -7.05
C VAL A 47 -4.88 1.64 -7.18
N GLY A 48 -4.22 2.29 -6.23
CA GLY A 48 -3.68 3.62 -6.41
C GLY A 48 -2.23 3.50 -6.92
N MET A 49 -1.91 4.17 -8.00
CA MET A 49 -0.53 4.28 -8.46
C MET A 49 -0.05 5.71 -8.29
N LEU A 50 1.01 5.87 -7.52
CA LEU A 50 1.69 7.14 -7.30
C LEU A 50 2.96 7.17 -8.13
N LEU A 51 3.04 8.15 -9.04
CA LEU A 51 4.20 8.40 -9.89
C LEU A 51 4.88 9.67 -9.39
N ASP A 52 6.11 9.54 -9.00
CA ASP A 52 6.97 10.68 -8.74
C ASP A 52 7.21 11.43 -10.05
N THR A 53 6.90 12.72 -10.05
CA THR A 53 7.18 13.60 -11.18
C THR A 53 8.09 14.77 -10.76
N SER A 54 8.80 14.61 -9.65
CA SER A 54 9.74 15.61 -9.16
C SER A 54 10.94 15.82 -10.10
N ASN A 55 11.71 16.85 -9.83
CA ASN A 55 12.85 17.17 -10.69
C ASN A 55 14.00 16.15 -10.60
N SER A 56 14.10 15.40 -9.48
CA SER A 56 15.15 14.39 -9.24
C SER A 56 15.04 13.18 -10.19
N ILE A 57 13.82 12.87 -10.68
CA ILE A 57 13.57 11.68 -11.52
C ILE A 57 13.65 11.97 -13.03
N ARG A 58 13.96 13.21 -13.44
CA ARG A 58 13.88 13.66 -14.85
C ARG A 58 14.54 12.70 -15.84
N ASP A 59 15.73 12.22 -15.52
CA ASP A 59 16.50 11.32 -16.40
C ASP A 59 15.96 9.88 -16.39
N ARG A 60 15.06 9.53 -15.46
CA ARG A 60 14.49 8.21 -15.26
C ARG A 60 13.01 8.14 -15.57
N LEU A 61 12.35 9.29 -15.78
CA LEU A 61 10.90 9.39 -15.96
C LEU A 61 10.37 8.42 -17.03
N LYS A 62 11.05 8.35 -18.19
CA LYS A 62 10.62 7.44 -19.25
C LYS A 62 10.61 5.98 -18.80
N PHE A 63 11.62 5.60 -18.06
CA PHE A 63 11.73 4.26 -17.51
C PHE A 63 10.63 3.98 -16.47
N GLU A 64 10.36 4.92 -15.56
CA GLU A 64 9.27 4.81 -14.57
C GLU A 64 7.91 4.70 -15.25
N GLN A 65 7.70 5.45 -16.33
CA GLN A 65 6.49 5.37 -17.15
C GLN A 65 6.31 3.98 -17.76
N GLU A 66 7.35 3.43 -18.39
CA GLU A 66 7.32 2.09 -18.98
C GLU A 66 7.03 1.03 -17.90
N ALA A 67 7.71 1.15 -16.78
CA ALA A 67 7.55 0.28 -15.63
C ALA A 67 6.14 0.30 -15.03
N ALA A 68 5.58 1.48 -14.84
CA ALA A 68 4.22 1.65 -14.34
C ALA A 68 3.20 1.01 -15.29
N ILE A 69 3.39 1.19 -16.60
CA ILE A 69 2.53 0.60 -17.63
C ILE A 69 2.61 -0.93 -17.55
N ASP A 70 3.81 -1.50 -17.52
CA ASP A 70 4.02 -2.95 -17.45
C ASP A 70 3.38 -3.54 -16.19
N PHE A 71 3.50 -2.86 -15.03
CA PHE A 71 2.83 -3.25 -13.80
C PHE A 71 1.31 -3.35 -14.00
N LEU A 72 0.68 -2.30 -14.51
CA LEU A 72 -0.78 -2.26 -14.70
C LEU A 72 -1.25 -3.38 -15.63
N TYR A 73 -0.54 -3.63 -16.74
CA TYR A 73 -0.87 -4.69 -17.68
C TYR A 73 -0.74 -6.10 -17.08
N ASN A 74 0.21 -6.30 -16.16
CA ASN A 74 0.43 -7.61 -15.53
C ASN A 74 -0.47 -7.85 -14.31
N VAL A 75 -0.92 -6.80 -13.63
CA VAL A 75 -1.63 -6.92 -12.34
C VAL A 75 -3.14 -6.76 -12.49
N LEU A 76 -3.62 -5.82 -13.31
CA LEU A 76 -5.05 -5.53 -13.41
C LEU A 76 -5.79 -6.56 -14.26
N ARG A 77 -6.87 -7.08 -13.70
CA ARG A 77 -7.82 -8.00 -14.39
C ARG A 77 -9.02 -7.22 -14.88
N ARG A 78 -9.33 -7.37 -16.17
CA ARG A 78 -10.51 -6.75 -16.81
C ARG A 78 -11.78 -7.12 -16.07
N HIS A 79 -12.73 -6.18 -15.98
CA HIS A 79 -14.06 -6.31 -15.37
C HIS A 79 -14.03 -6.64 -13.86
N LYS A 80 -12.88 -6.52 -13.21
CA LYS A 80 -12.73 -6.84 -11.79
C LYS A 80 -11.94 -5.81 -11.02
N ASP A 81 -10.79 -5.44 -11.55
CA ASP A 81 -9.84 -4.56 -10.87
C ASP A 81 -9.94 -3.14 -11.45
N LEU A 82 -9.77 -2.13 -10.60
CA LEU A 82 -9.75 -0.73 -11.01
C LEU A 82 -8.47 -0.07 -10.49
N ALA A 83 -7.92 0.84 -11.29
CA ALA A 83 -6.81 1.67 -10.85
C ALA A 83 -7.11 3.16 -11.06
N PHE A 84 -6.57 3.99 -10.17
CA PHE A 84 -6.42 5.42 -10.38
C PHE A 84 -4.94 5.81 -10.41
N LEU A 85 -4.64 6.91 -11.07
CA LEU A 85 -3.28 7.45 -11.16
C LEU A 85 -3.21 8.80 -10.49
N MET A 86 -2.18 8.99 -9.68
CA MET A 86 -1.84 10.25 -9.05
C MET A 86 -0.36 10.51 -9.31
N THR A 87 -0.03 11.71 -9.72
CA THR A 87 1.36 12.21 -9.74
C THR A 87 1.61 13.07 -8.52
N PHE A 88 2.85 13.20 -8.16
CA PHE A 88 3.26 14.14 -7.14
C PHE A 88 4.62 14.75 -7.48
N ASP A 89 4.65 16.07 -7.41
CA ASP A 89 5.83 16.91 -7.39
C ASP A 89 5.75 17.82 -6.17
N SER A 90 5.56 19.12 -6.34
CA SER A 90 5.34 20.05 -5.22
C SER A 90 3.98 19.84 -4.54
N GLU A 91 3.00 19.27 -5.24
CA GLU A 91 1.66 18.90 -4.75
C GLU A 91 1.17 17.62 -5.43
N PRO A 92 0.41 16.76 -4.74
CA PRO A 92 -0.21 15.59 -5.35
C PRO A 92 -1.40 15.96 -6.23
N SER A 93 -1.55 15.29 -7.37
CA SER A 93 -2.66 15.48 -8.29
C SER A 93 -3.19 14.17 -8.86
N VAL A 94 -4.51 13.94 -8.74
CA VAL A 94 -5.16 12.82 -9.43
C VAL A 94 -5.25 13.15 -10.92
N ILE A 95 -4.51 12.41 -11.73
CA ILE A 95 -4.45 12.62 -13.19
C ILE A 95 -5.39 11.69 -13.95
N GLN A 96 -5.84 10.59 -13.31
CA GLN A 96 -6.83 9.68 -13.82
C GLN A 96 -7.56 9.04 -12.64
N ASP A 97 -8.88 9.18 -12.59
CA ASP A 97 -9.73 8.51 -11.61
C ASP A 97 -9.89 7.03 -11.95
N TYR A 98 -10.54 6.26 -11.08
CA TYR A 98 -10.68 4.82 -11.20
C TYR A 98 -11.18 4.36 -12.58
N THR A 99 -10.39 3.52 -13.21
CA THR A 99 -10.72 2.90 -14.50
C THR A 99 -10.12 1.50 -14.61
N GLU A 100 -10.71 0.64 -15.44
CA GLU A 100 -10.13 -0.63 -15.89
C GLU A 100 -9.47 -0.51 -17.26
N ASP A 101 -9.60 0.64 -17.93
CA ASP A 101 -9.07 0.86 -19.26
C ASP A 101 -7.56 1.11 -19.23
N LEU A 102 -6.81 0.07 -19.55
CA LEU A 102 -5.35 0.10 -19.61
C LEU A 102 -4.83 1.08 -20.67
N GLY A 103 -5.58 1.29 -21.74
CA GLY A 103 -5.22 2.24 -22.79
C GLY A 103 -5.23 3.68 -22.25
N THR A 104 -6.29 4.06 -21.57
CA THR A 104 -6.40 5.37 -20.92
C THR A 104 -5.30 5.56 -19.86
N LEU A 105 -5.06 4.56 -18.99
CA LEU A 105 -4.00 4.61 -17.99
C LEU A 105 -2.62 4.83 -18.63
N ARG A 106 -2.30 4.05 -19.66
CA ARG A 106 -1.04 4.18 -20.42
C ARG A 106 -0.87 5.57 -21.00
N ASP A 107 -1.88 6.07 -21.69
CA ASP A 107 -1.80 7.35 -22.39
C ASP A 107 -1.62 8.53 -21.43
N VAL A 108 -2.25 8.46 -20.26
CA VAL A 108 -2.09 9.47 -19.20
C VAL A 108 -0.69 9.40 -18.60
N ILE A 109 -0.14 8.22 -18.32
CA ILE A 109 1.23 8.02 -17.81
C ILE A 109 2.24 8.64 -18.78
N LEU A 110 2.15 8.35 -20.08
CA LEU A 110 3.11 8.80 -21.09
C LEU A 110 3.12 10.34 -21.30
N ARG A 111 2.06 11.03 -20.88
CA ARG A 111 1.98 12.50 -20.98
C ARG A 111 2.69 13.24 -19.85
N GLN A 112 3.06 12.53 -18.77
CA GLN A 112 3.65 13.17 -17.60
C GLN A 112 5.03 13.75 -17.91
N ARG A 113 5.39 14.80 -17.19
CA ARG A 113 6.67 15.51 -17.29
C ARG A 113 7.25 15.70 -15.89
N ALA A 114 8.57 15.64 -15.79
CA ALA A 114 9.26 15.86 -14.53
C ALA A 114 9.50 17.36 -14.26
N GLY A 115 9.29 17.78 -13.02
CA GLY A 115 9.52 19.13 -12.52
C GLY A 115 9.06 19.27 -11.08
N GLY A 116 9.37 20.39 -10.43
CA GLY A 116 8.92 20.68 -9.07
C GLY A 116 9.71 20.01 -7.94
N GLY A 117 9.14 20.05 -6.74
CA GLY A 117 9.65 19.42 -5.53
C GLY A 117 9.16 17.97 -5.38
N THR A 118 9.04 17.47 -4.13
CA THR A 118 8.57 16.10 -3.85
C THR A 118 7.68 16.10 -2.61
N ALA A 119 6.38 15.91 -2.79
CA ALA A 119 5.36 15.83 -1.72
C ALA A 119 4.89 14.38 -1.53
N LEU A 120 5.82 13.48 -1.20
CA LEU A 120 5.59 12.02 -1.11
C LEU A 120 4.56 11.67 -0.02
N TYR A 121 4.69 12.26 1.18
CA TYR A 121 3.80 11.92 2.29
C TYR A 121 2.37 12.43 2.06
N ASP A 122 2.23 13.61 1.46
CA ASP A 122 0.93 14.14 1.06
C ASP A 122 0.27 13.24 -0.01
N ALA A 123 1.05 12.75 -0.98
CA ALA A 123 0.55 11.82 -1.99
C ALA A 123 0.08 10.50 -1.38
N ILE A 124 0.84 9.90 -0.47
CA ILE A 124 0.45 8.68 0.25
C ILE A 124 -0.81 8.92 1.09
N TYR A 125 -0.88 10.06 1.79
CA TYR A 125 -2.03 10.42 2.61
C TYR A 125 -3.31 10.53 1.76
N LEU A 126 -3.29 11.34 0.70
CA LEU A 126 -4.45 11.61 -0.16
C LEU A 126 -4.87 10.35 -0.95
N ALA A 127 -3.92 9.59 -1.48
CA ALA A 127 -4.23 8.34 -2.16
C ALA A 127 -4.83 7.30 -1.21
N SER A 128 -4.35 7.23 0.03
CA SER A 128 -4.94 6.36 1.05
C SER A 128 -6.35 6.80 1.43
N GLN A 129 -6.60 8.11 1.49
CA GLN A 129 -7.94 8.65 1.71
C GLN A 129 -8.89 8.29 0.56
N GLN A 130 -8.44 8.38 -0.69
CA GLN A 130 -9.21 7.95 -1.87
C GLN A 130 -9.50 6.45 -1.83
N LEU A 131 -8.54 5.63 -1.41
CA LEU A 131 -8.70 4.19 -1.24
C LEU A 131 -9.57 3.81 -0.04
N SER A 132 -9.84 4.69 0.91
CA SER A 132 -10.71 4.38 2.06
C SER A 132 -12.15 4.13 1.65
N ASN A 133 -12.61 4.78 0.57
CA ASN A 133 -13.96 4.65 0.03
C ASN A 133 -13.93 4.39 -1.50
N PRO A 134 -13.36 3.26 -1.95
CA PRO A 134 -13.22 2.98 -3.36
C PRO A 134 -14.55 2.59 -4.01
N PRO A 135 -14.72 2.79 -5.33
CA PRO A 135 -15.87 2.26 -6.04
C PRO A 135 -15.92 0.74 -5.93
N GLY A 136 -17.08 0.22 -5.54
CA GLY A 136 -17.32 -1.20 -5.40
C GLY A 136 -18.10 -1.81 -6.56
N PRO A 137 -18.12 -3.14 -6.71
CA PRO A 137 -19.21 -3.80 -7.41
C PRO A 137 -20.52 -3.47 -6.66
N SER A 138 -21.60 -3.27 -7.41
CA SER A 138 -22.90 -2.88 -6.85
C SER A 138 -23.35 -3.84 -5.74
N GLY A 139 -23.40 -3.35 -4.50
CA GLY A 139 -23.80 -4.12 -3.32
C GLY A 139 -23.25 -3.52 -2.04
N ASP A 140 -23.92 -3.78 -0.90
CA ASP A 140 -23.52 -3.29 0.41
C ASP A 140 -22.15 -3.86 0.82
N ASN A 141 -21.16 -2.98 0.92
CA ASN A 141 -19.80 -3.24 1.40
C ASN A 141 -19.00 -4.31 0.63
N PRO A 142 -18.60 -4.04 -0.61
CA PRO A 142 -17.78 -4.98 -1.36
C PRO A 142 -16.43 -5.17 -0.69
N GLN A 143 -16.08 -6.42 -0.36
CA GLN A 143 -14.73 -6.75 0.04
C GLN A 143 -13.80 -6.53 -1.15
N VAL A 144 -12.98 -5.49 -1.08
CA VAL A 144 -11.97 -5.16 -2.08
C VAL A 144 -10.61 -5.06 -1.41
N ARG A 145 -9.55 -5.42 -2.13
CA ARG A 145 -8.19 -5.16 -1.70
C ARG A 145 -7.75 -3.77 -2.12
N ARG A 146 -7.27 -3.02 -1.17
CA ARG A 146 -6.76 -1.66 -1.35
C ARG A 146 -5.24 -1.71 -1.39
N VAL A 147 -4.70 -1.36 -2.52
CA VAL A 147 -3.26 -1.43 -2.81
C VAL A 147 -2.79 -0.05 -3.27
N LEU A 148 -1.69 0.40 -2.70
CA LEU A 148 -1.00 1.60 -3.16
C LEU A 148 0.39 1.21 -3.64
N VAL A 149 0.72 1.58 -4.86
CA VAL A 149 2.05 1.37 -5.46
C VAL A 149 2.70 2.72 -5.67
N VAL A 150 3.85 2.91 -5.06
CA VAL A 150 4.63 4.15 -5.13
C VAL A 150 5.89 3.89 -5.95
N ILE A 151 6.15 4.72 -6.94
CA ILE A 151 7.40 4.72 -7.71
C ILE A 151 8.08 6.06 -7.42
N SER A 152 9.19 6.05 -6.68
CA SER A 152 9.88 7.26 -6.18
C SER A 152 11.27 6.90 -5.65
N ASP A 153 12.15 7.90 -5.51
CA ASP A 153 13.42 7.76 -4.77
C ASP A 153 13.26 7.83 -3.24
N GLY A 154 12.05 8.11 -2.76
CA GLY A 154 11.71 8.12 -1.34
C GLY A 154 12.05 9.41 -0.61
N ASP A 155 12.54 10.42 -1.30
CA ASP A 155 12.76 11.74 -0.74
C ASP A 155 11.44 12.50 -0.58
N ASP A 156 11.38 13.38 0.42
CA ASP A 156 10.26 14.28 0.66
C ASP A 156 10.77 15.64 1.11
N ASN A 157 10.29 16.71 0.47
CA ASN A 157 10.71 18.07 0.80
C ASN A 157 9.58 19.12 0.71
N GLN A 158 8.37 18.73 0.35
CA GLN A 158 7.23 19.64 0.16
C GLN A 158 5.97 19.24 0.92
N SER A 159 5.90 18.03 1.49
CA SER A 159 4.69 17.57 2.17
C SER A 159 4.34 18.43 3.38
N SER A 160 3.04 18.67 3.53
CA SER A 160 2.43 19.28 4.72
C SER A 160 2.16 18.22 5.80
N HIS A 161 1.88 16.98 5.41
CA HIS A 161 1.74 15.87 6.33
C HIS A 161 3.08 15.25 6.65
N SER A 162 3.23 14.77 7.87
CA SER A 162 4.37 13.97 8.29
C SER A 162 4.28 12.54 7.75
N ARG A 163 5.41 11.86 7.71
CA ARG A 163 5.47 10.42 7.39
C ARG A 163 4.55 9.58 8.29
N GLY A 164 4.47 9.94 9.59
CA GLY A 164 3.61 9.23 10.54
C GLY A 164 2.13 9.37 10.20
N GLU A 165 1.67 10.55 9.81
CA GLU A 165 0.28 10.79 9.39
C GLU A 165 -0.06 10.05 8.09
N ALA A 166 0.85 10.00 7.13
CA ALA A 166 0.68 9.22 5.91
C ALA A 166 0.53 7.72 6.19
N ILE A 167 1.39 7.15 7.05
CA ILE A 167 1.30 5.75 7.51
C ILE A 167 -0.02 5.51 8.25
N GLU A 168 -0.38 6.39 9.19
CA GLU A 168 -1.63 6.26 9.94
C GLU A 168 -2.84 6.26 9.01
N MET A 169 -2.88 7.15 8.01
CA MET A 169 -3.98 7.19 7.04
C MET A 169 -4.07 5.90 6.24
N ALA A 170 -2.94 5.37 5.74
CA ALA A 170 -2.90 4.11 5.00
C ALA A 170 -3.39 2.93 5.87
N GLN A 171 -2.97 2.86 7.13
CA GLN A 171 -3.40 1.82 8.06
C GLN A 171 -4.90 1.91 8.39
N ARG A 172 -5.44 3.13 8.58
CA ARG A 172 -6.88 3.37 8.81
C ARG A 172 -7.72 2.98 7.60
N ALA A 173 -7.23 3.27 6.40
CA ALA A 173 -7.87 2.89 5.15
C ALA A 173 -7.74 1.40 4.81
N GLY A 174 -6.92 0.63 5.56
CA GLY A 174 -6.63 -0.77 5.26
C GLY A 174 -5.87 -0.95 3.95
N VAL A 175 -5.03 0.01 3.60
CA VAL A 175 -4.20 0.01 2.38
C VAL A 175 -2.90 -0.73 2.65
N VAL A 176 -2.55 -1.66 1.75
CA VAL A 176 -1.21 -2.27 1.69
C VAL A 176 -0.37 -1.48 0.69
N LEU A 177 0.78 -0.99 1.13
CA LEU A 177 1.64 -0.14 0.32
C LEU A 177 2.85 -0.91 -0.18
N TYR A 178 3.07 -0.87 -1.48
CA TYR A 178 4.29 -1.33 -2.14
C TYR A 178 5.05 -0.13 -2.68
N ALA A 179 6.37 -0.18 -2.63
CA ALA A 179 7.22 0.86 -3.18
C ALA A 179 8.27 0.28 -4.12
N ILE A 180 8.60 1.03 -5.16
CA ILE A 180 9.68 0.74 -6.08
C ILE A 180 10.60 1.93 -6.05
N SER A 181 11.80 1.70 -5.51
CA SER A 181 12.80 2.75 -5.43
C SER A 181 13.41 3.03 -6.79
N THR A 182 13.55 4.31 -7.08
CA THR A 182 14.24 4.83 -8.26
C THR A 182 15.58 5.48 -7.91
N SER A 183 16.00 5.40 -6.63
CA SER A 183 17.26 5.98 -6.14
C SER A 183 18.50 5.27 -6.68
N THR A 184 18.37 3.99 -7.10
CA THR A 184 19.49 3.21 -7.60
C THR A 184 20.10 3.85 -8.84
N GLN A 185 21.39 4.12 -8.79
CA GLN A 185 22.13 4.58 -9.97
C GLN A 185 22.13 3.45 -11.01
N TRP A 186 21.43 3.69 -12.10
CA TRP A 186 21.43 2.80 -13.25
C TRP A 186 22.86 2.66 -13.76
N VAL A 187 23.39 1.45 -13.72
CA VAL A 187 24.62 1.14 -14.42
C VAL A 187 24.32 1.31 -15.90
N THR A 188 24.85 2.35 -16.50
CA THR A 188 24.75 2.51 -17.95
C THR A 188 25.36 1.30 -18.65
N ALA A 189 24.84 0.92 -19.80
CA ALA A 189 25.32 -0.24 -20.58
C ALA A 189 26.84 -0.23 -20.84
N ASN A 190 27.51 0.90 -20.63
CA ASN A 190 28.98 1.04 -20.71
C ASN A 190 29.71 0.59 -19.43
N GLU A 191 29.07 0.62 -18.26
CA GLU A 191 29.65 0.13 -17.01
C GLU A 191 29.49 -1.40 -16.85
N GLU A 192 28.53 -2.01 -17.54
CA GLU A 192 28.32 -3.47 -17.57
C GLU A 192 29.51 -4.22 -18.23
N ARG A 193 30.36 -3.53 -18.97
CA ARG A 193 31.51 -4.13 -19.69
C ARG A 193 32.75 -4.37 -18.83
N ASP A 194 32.77 -3.91 -17.58
CA ASP A 194 33.90 -4.14 -16.68
C ASP A 194 33.57 -5.19 -15.62
N PRO A 195 33.99 -6.50 -15.85
CA PRO A 195 33.71 -7.56 -14.91
C PRO A 195 34.34 -7.37 -13.53
N ALA A 196 35.37 -6.54 -13.40
CA ALA A 196 36.03 -6.26 -12.14
C ALA A 196 35.21 -5.34 -11.22
N LYS A 197 34.29 -4.56 -11.79
CA LYS A 197 33.39 -3.69 -11.03
C LYS A 197 32.09 -4.38 -10.55
N GLN A 198 31.74 -5.52 -11.15
CA GLN A 198 30.53 -6.28 -10.81
C GLN A 198 30.61 -7.05 -9.48
N THR A 199 31.80 -7.37 -8.99
CA THR A 199 31.97 -8.34 -7.91
C THR A 199 31.97 -7.78 -6.49
N SER A 200 31.89 -6.46 -6.27
CA SER A 200 32.08 -5.89 -4.92
C SER A 200 31.13 -4.78 -4.49
N ARG A 201 30.12 -4.39 -5.27
CA ARG A 201 29.14 -3.37 -4.82
C ARG A 201 28.03 -4.03 -3.99
N LYS A 202 28.20 -4.06 -2.68
CA LYS A 202 27.05 -4.19 -1.76
C LYS A 202 26.13 -3.00 -2.02
N TYR A 203 24.88 -3.31 -2.37
CA TYR A 203 23.81 -2.31 -2.39
C TYR A 203 23.77 -1.55 -1.06
N HIS A 204 23.93 -0.26 -1.11
CA HIS A 204 23.83 0.61 0.06
C HIS A 204 22.50 1.38 -0.05
N LYS A 205 21.59 1.10 0.87
CA LYS A 205 20.30 1.80 0.92
C LYS A 205 20.51 3.28 1.21
N GLU A 206 20.05 4.10 0.27
CA GLU A 206 19.99 5.55 0.45
C GLU A 206 18.98 5.95 1.54
N PRO A 207 19.01 7.18 2.05
CA PRO A 207 18.04 7.63 3.04
C PRO A 207 16.58 7.43 2.61
N GLY A 208 16.22 7.77 1.37
CA GLY A 208 14.89 7.58 0.82
C GLY A 208 14.47 6.12 0.74
N ASP A 209 15.38 5.20 0.42
CA ASP A 209 15.11 3.75 0.43
C ASP A 209 14.67 3.26 1.81
N LYS A 210 15.27 3.79 2.88
CA LYS A 210 14.88 3.44 4.26
C LYS A 210 13.50 3.97 4.61
N VAL A 211 13.14 5.13 4.05
CA VAL A 211 11.79 5.70 4.19
C VAL A 211 10.77 4.80 3.51
N LEU A 212 11.03 4.40 2.26
CA LEU A 212 10.16 3.50 1.51
C LEU A 212 10.01 2.13 2.21
N ASP A 213 11.12 1.54 2.71
CA ASP A 213 11.07 0.32 3.51
C ASP A 213 10.13 0.47 4.71
N GLN A 214 10.33 1.52 5.51
CA GLN A 214 9.55 1.73 6.71
C GLN A 214 8.06 1.87 6.40
N ILE A 215 7.68 2.71 5.44
CA ILE A 215 6.28 2.96 5.09
C ILE A 215 5.61 1.66 4.60
N THR A 216 6.31 0.88 3.78
CA THR A 216 5.77 -0.36 3.25
C THR A 216 5.63 -1.44 4.34
N GLU A 217 6.64 -1.62 5.19
CA GLU A 217 6.58 -2.60 6.30
C GLU A 217 5.46 -2.30 7.29
N GLU A 218 5.24 -1.02 7.64
CA GLU A 218 4.19 -0.61 8.58
C GLU A 218 2.78 -0.92 8.06
N THR A 219 2.59 -0.96 6.75
CA THR A 219 1.31 -1.25 6.09
C THR A 219 1.15 -2.70 5.66
N GLY A 220 2.19 -3.54 5.82
CA GLY A 220 2.17 -4.97 5.48
C GLY A 220 2.57 -5.30 4.04
N GLY A 221 3.12 -4.33 3.31
CA GLY A 221 3.74 -4.52 2.01
C GLY A 221 5.25 -4.59 2.08
N ARG A 222 5.92 -4.23 1.00
CA ARG A 222 7.38 -4.15 0.93
C ARG A 222 7.88 -3.16 -0.12
N ALA A 223 9.12 -2.70 0.04
CA ALA A 223 9.84 -1.95 -0.97
C ALA A 223 10.74 -2.86 -1.81
N PHE A 224 10.90 -2.48 -3.07
CA PHE A 224 11.78 -3.11 -4.05
C PHE A 224 12.84 -2.10 -4.45
N PHE A 225 14.05 -2.59 -4.65
CA PHE A 225 15.23 -1.79 -4.99
C PHE A 225 15.87 -2.34 -6.26
N PRO A 226 15.22 -2.18 -7.41
CA PRO A 226 15.71 -2.74 -8.67
C PRO A 226 17.03 -2.08 -9.06
N TYR A 227 18.01 -2.88 -9.41
CA TYR A 227 19.32 -2.40 -9.86
C TYR A 227 19.39 -2.32 -11.39
N ARG A 228 18.55 -3.08 -12.08
CA ARG A 228 18.45 -3.18 -13.54
C ARG A 228 16.99 -3.09 -13.98
N VAL A 229 16.78 -2.78 -15.27
CA VAL A 229 15.44 -2.78 -15.89
C VAL A 229 14.74 -4.13 -15.69
N ASP A 230 15.47 -5.24 -15.89
CA ASP A 230 14.92 -6.59 -15.71
C ASP A 230 14.49 -6.87 -14.27
N ASP A 231 15.22 -6.32 -13.28
CA ASP A 231 14.88 -6.46 -11.85
C ASP A 231 13.57 -5.73 -11.52
N LEU A 232 13.26 -4.66 -12.26
CA LEU A 232 12.02 -3.93 -12.08
C LEU A 232 10.81 -4.72 -12.59
N ALA A 233 10.91 -5.30 -13.80
CA ALA A 233 9.86 -6.17 -14.32
C ALA A 233 9.60 -7.34 -13.35
N GLN A 234 10.66 -7.94 -12.78
CA GLN A 234 10.54 -8.99 -11.77
C GLN A 234 9.85 -8.47 -10.49
N SER A 235 10.17 -7.26 -10.04
CA SER A 235 9.53 -6.64 -8.87
C SER A 235 8.01 -6.53 -9.04
N PHE A 236 7.55 -6.19 -10.24
CA PHE A 236 6.11 -6.11 -10.54
C PHE A 236 5.44 -7.48 -10.55
N LEU A 237 6.08 -8.48 -11.15
CA LEU A 237 5.58 -9.85 -11.11
C LEU A 237 5.48 -10.35 -9.67
N ASP A 238 6.48 -10.07 -8.85
CA ASP A 238 6.49 -10.44 -7.43
C ASP A 238 5.35 -9.78 -6.65
N ILE A 239 5.05 -8.50 -6.91
CA ILE A 239 3.88 -7.82 -6.31
C ILE A 239 2.58 -8.50 -6.77
N GLY A 240 2.45 -8.77 -8.06
CA GLY A 240 1.28 -9.44 -8.62
C GLY A 240 1.05 -10.82 -7.99
N ASP A 241 2.11 -11.61 -7.84
CA ASP A 241 2.07 -12.93 -7.23
C ASP A 241 1.73 -12.85 -5.73
N GLU A 242 2.30 -11.88 -5.02
CA GLU A 242 1.98 -11.65 -3.61
C GLU A 242 0.50 -11.31 -3.43
N LEU A 243 -0.03 -10.38 -4.21
CA LEU A 243 -1.44 -9.98 -4.16
C LEU A 243 -2.41 -11.13 -4.42
N ARG A 244 -1.99 -12.16 -5.16
CA ARG A 244 -2.79 -13.36 -5.44
C ARG A 244 -2.55 -14.52 -4.49
N SER A 245 -1.58 -14.39 -3.59
CA SER A 245 -1.16 -15.46 -2.67
C SER A 245 -1.47 -15.14 -1.21
N GLN A 246 -2.30 -14.14 -0.94
CA GLN A 246 -2.59 -13.68 0.41
C GLN A 246 -3.68 -14.49 1.09
N TYR A 247 -3.58 -14.53 2.41
CA TYR A 247 -4.63 -14.98 3.31
C TYR A 247 -5.37 -13.79 3.92
N SER A 248 -6.61 -14.00 4.32
CA SER A 248 -7.38 -13.09 5.14
C SER A 248 -7.82 -13.81 6.40
N LEU A 249 -7.71 -13.16 7.54
CA LEU A 249 -8.30 -13.62 8.77
C LEU A 249 -9.05 -12.48 9.46
N ALA A 250 -10.08 -12.84 10.23
CA ALA A 250 -10.78 -11.90 11.07
C ALA A 250 -10.87 -12.39 12.51
N TYR A 251 -10.72 -11.48 13.45
CA TYR A 251 -10.93 -11.72 14.88
C TYR A 251 -11.71 -10.57 15.51
N VAL A 252 -12.32 -10.83 16.66
CA VAL A 252 -12.95 -9.79 17.48
C VAL A 252 -11.95 -9.37 18.55
N PRO A 253 -11.45 -8.12 18.53
CA PRO A 253 -10.51 -7.66 19.54
C PRO A 253 -11.03 -7.86 20.96
N SER A 254 -10.19 -8.45 21.82
CA SER A 254 -10.49 -8.58 23.26
C SER A 254 -10.48 -7.20 23.93
N ASN A 255 -9.63 -6.29 23.48
CA ASN A 255 -9.60 -4.89 23.89
C ASN A 255 -10.62 -4.08 23.10
N LYS A 256 -11.78 -3.78 23.70
CA LYS A 256 -12.89 -3.06 23.09
C LYS A 256 -12.81 -1.53 23.23
N LYS A 257 -11.71 -0.97 23.75
CA LYS A 257 -11.58 0.47 23.95
C LYS A 257 -11.55 1.20 22.62
N THR A 258 -12.38 2.23 22.52
CA THR A 258 -12.45 3.15 21.36
C THR A 258 -11.62 4.42 21.63
N ASP A 259 -10.35 4.25 21.95
CA ASP A 259 -9.44 5.29 22.42
C ASP A 259 -8.55 5.89 21.32
N GLY A 260 -8.68 5.44 20.08
CA GLY A 260 -7.89 5.88 18.95
C GLY A 260 -6.42 5.44 19.02
N LYS A 261 -6.03 4.60 19.99
CA LYS A 261 -4.63 4.17 20.15
C LYS A 261 -4.27 3.07 19.16
N PHE A 262 -2.99 3.00 18.85
CA PHE A 262 -2.44 1.93 18.03
C PHE A 262 -2.49 0.59 18.78
N ARG A 263 -2.83 -0.48 18.06
CA ARG A 263 -2.85 -1.88 18.52
C ARG A 263 -1.89 -2.68 17.66
N ASN A 264 -0.89 -3.28 18.28
CA ASN A 264 0.06 -4.13 17.56
C ASN A 264 -0.58 -5.46 17.20
N ILE A 265 -0.40 -5.91 15.97
CA ILE A 265 -0.83 -7.23 15.50
C ILE A 265 0.41 -8.08 15.22
N ARG A 266 0.38 -9.33 15.66
CA ARG A 266 1.38 -10.33 15.33
C ARG A 266 0.70 -11.63 14.95
N ILE A 267 1.05 -12.13 13.77
CA ILE A 267 0.57 -13.42 13.27
C ILE A 267 1.76 -14.39 13.28
N GLU A 268 1.57 -15.55 13.87
CA GLU A 268 2.56 -16.62 13.90
C GLU A 268 2.04 -17.80 13.08
N VAL A 269 2.96 -18.53 12.44
CA VAL A 269 2.70 -19.75 11.71
C VAL A 269 3.46 -20.91 12.37
N ASP A 270 2.81 -22.02 12.62
CA ASP A 270 3.35 -23.18 13.34
C ASP A 270 4.36 -24.01 12.53
N ARG A 271 4.55 -23.70 11.23
CA ARG A 271 5.45 -24.42 10.34
C ARG A 271 6.83 -23.74 10.31
N LYS A 272 7.89 -24.47 10.68
CA LYS A 272 9.27 -23.97 10.69
C LYS A 272 9.74 -23.51 9.31
N GLY A 273 10.48 -22.41 9.28
CA GLY A 273 11.11 -21.87 8.06
C GLY A 273 10.18 -21.02 7.19
N LEU A 274 8.94 -20.78 7.64
CA LEU A 274 8.02 -19.83 7.04
C LEU A 274 8.08 -18.49 7.77
N GLN A 275 7.78 -17.45 7.03
CA GLN A 275 7.68 -16.06 7.50
C GLN A 275 6.33 -15.50 7.11
N VAL A 276 5.77 -14.67 7.97
CA VAL A 276 4.51 -13.96 7.75
C VAL A 276 4.80 -12.49 7.50
N ARG A 277 4.18 -11.92 6.48
CA ARG A 277 4.14 -10.48 6.24
C ARG A 277 2.70 -10.01 6.40
N ALA A 278 2.48 -9.14 7.36
CA ALA A 278 1.21 -8.52 7.68
C ALA A 278 1.46 -7.07 8.13
N ARG A 279 0.43 -6.24 8.12
CA ARG A 279 0.54 -4.93 8.76
C ARG A 279 0.90 -5.08 10.24
N ARG A 280 1.70 -4.15 10.76
CA ARG A 280 2.16 -4.19 12.15
C ARG A 280 1.05 -3.94 13.17
N GLY A 281 -0.05 -3.34 12.74
CA GLY A 281 -1.16 -3.04 13.63
C GLY A 281 -2.24 -2.19 12.99
N TYR A 282 -3.06 -1.59 13.82
CA TYR A 282 -4.12 -0.67 13.41
C TYR A 282 -4.43 0.33 14.52
N TYR A 283 -5.08 1.42 14.16
CA TYR A 283 -5.61 2.38 15.14
C TYR A 283 -7.01 1.99 15.56
N ALA A 284 -7.24 1.83 16.85
CA ALA A 284 -8.59 1.61 17.38
C ALA A 284 -9.53 2.74 16.96
N PRO A 285 -10.83 2.47 16.80
CA PRO A 285 -11.80 3.55 16.56
C PRO A 285 -11.72 4.62 17.64
N ARG A 286 -12.03 5.86 17.29
CA ARG A 286 -12.27 6.92 18.28
C ARG A 286 -13.75 6.95 18.59
N ALA A 287 -14.11 7.08 19.87
CA ALA A 287 -15.50 7.38 20.24
C ALA A 287 -15.92 8.68 19.53
N SER A 288 -16.99 8.64 18.73
CA SER A 288 -17.51 9.84 18.07
C SER A 288 -17.95 10.83 19.12
N ALA A 289 -17.47 12.07 19.03
CA ALA A 289 -17.86 13.17 19.94
C ALA A 289 -19.37 13.54 19.85
N ASP A 290 -20.10 12.93 18.92
CA ASP A 290 -21.52 13.24 18.66
C ASP A 290 -22.52 12.48 19.55
N ALA A 291 -22.07 11.52 20.37
CA ALA A 291 -22.98 10.76 21.24
C ALA A 291 -23.41 11.52 22.53
N THR A 292 -22.98 12.76 22.72
CA THR A 292 -23.23 13.55 23.93
C THR A 292 -24.05 14.82 23.73
N ARG A 293 -24.74 15.00 22.59
CA ARG A 293 -25.78 16.03 22.52
C ARG A 293 -27.07 15.45 23.09
N PRO A 294 -27.54 15.89 24.29
CA PRO A 294 -28.88 15.55 24.72
C PRO A 294 -29.85 16.17 23.68
N SER A 295 -30.77 15.35 23.18
CA SER A 295 -31.86 15.83 22.35
C SER A 295 -32.65 16.87 23.14
N THR A 296 -32.42 18.16 22.90
CA THR A 296 -33.34 19.20 23.31
C THR A 296 -34.56 19.05 22.43
N GLY A 297 -35.57 18.33 22.96
CA GLY A 297 -36.89 18.27 22.39
C GLY A 297 -37.46 19.69 22.21
N PRO A 298 -38.34 19.94 21.22
CA PRO A 298 -38.90 21.25 20.97
C PRO A 298 -39.69 21.68 22.19
N ALA A 299 -39.35 22.87 22.72
CA ALA A 299 -40.10 23.53 23.80
C ALA A 299 -41.57 23.72 23.38
N ALA A 300 -42.49 23.19 24.18
CA ALA A 300 -43.91 23.38 24.02
C ALA A 300 -44.23 24.89 24.10
N LYS A 301 -44.95 25.43 23.10
CA LYS A 301 -45.54 26.77 23.14
C LYS A 301 -46.56 26.87 24.29
N PRO A 302 -46.55 27.94 25.09
CA PRO A 302 -47.60 28.17 26.09
C PRO A 302 -48.93 28.52 25.38
N PRO A 303 -50.07 28.16 25.97
CA PRO A 303 -51.38 28.51 25.43
C PRO A 303 -51.62 30.00 25.54
N GLY A 304 -52.02 30.62 24.42
CA GLY A 304 -52.42 31.99 24.37
C GLY A 304 -53.79 32.20 24.99
N ASN A 305 -53.94 33.30 25.76
CA ASN A 305 -55.21 33.97 26.08
C ASN A 305 -55.68 34.83 24.93
#